data_40b5c4be8c151cc485306649dc5b4655
#
_entry.id   40b5c4be8c151cc485306649dc5b4655
#
_cell.length_a   1.000
_cell.length_b   1.000
_cell.length_c   1.000
_cell.angle_alpha   90.00
_cell.angle_beta   90.00
_cell.angle_gamma   90.00
#
_symmetry.space_group_name_H-M   'P 1'
#
loop_
_entity.id
_entity.type
_entity.pdbx_description
1 polymer ?
#
loop_
_entity_poly.entity_id
_entity_poly.type
_entity_poly.pdbx_seq_one_letter_code
_entity_poly.pdbx_strand_id
1 'polypeptide(L)'
;MNSSGIPGMALHQAISFFSPMMSVPETPAVFWPGCALLNLDPSILKKTLEILARTEPEIRLAAGCCGQPSFFLFSEKYPAYRKKLEHRLKKSGVKRIYTACPNCTRQLHGICGIQVIPIWSVLAGTMTRKDLCGPGKACPEAGETAPRFIWHDPCPTRNDPAGQQAVRALLRLSGIPVMEPEHTGPRTLCCGNFHMLHTLEPEKSARMRARRL
;
A
#
# COMPACT_ATOMS: atom_id res chain seq x y z
N MET A 1 17.77 9.72 -19.61
CA MET A 1 17.35 9.01 -18.39
C MET A 1 17.93 9.72 -17.18
N ASN A 2 17.10 10.18 -16.27
CA ASN A 2 17.59 10.81 -15.04
C ASN A 2 17.92 9.69 -14.03
N SER A 3 19.20 9.37 -13.89
CA SER A 3 19.70 8.24 -13.10
C SER A 3 19.84 8.55 -11.59
N SER A 4 19.55 9.79 -11.17
CA SER A 4 19.81 10.27 -9.80
C SER A 4 19.06 9.49 -8.69
N GLY A 5 17.94 8.86 -9.01
CA GLY A 5 17.18 8.03 -8.04
C GLY A 5 17.60 6.56 -7.95
N ILE A 6 18.40 6.07 -8.91
CA ILE A 6 18.78 4.65 -8.96
C ILE A 6 19.68 4.24 -7.78
N PRO A 7 20.72 5.01 -7.39
CA PRO A 7 21.54 4.66 -6.24
C PRO A 7 20.75 4.57 -4.93
N GLY A 8 19.84 5.53 -4.68
CA GLY A 8 18.96 5.50 -3.51
C GLY A 8 18.05 4.28 -3.49
N MET A 9 17.52 3.88 -4.65
CA MET A 9 16.72 2.68 -4.76
C MET A 9 17.55 1.41 -4.58
N ALA A 10 18.78 1.36 -5.08
CA ALA A 10 19.70 0.24 -4.86
C ALA A 10 20.01 0.07 -3.36
N LEU A 11 20.28 1.17 -2.66
CA LEU A 11 20.49 1.19 -1.21
C LEU A 11 19.24 0.72 -0.47
N HIS A 12 18.05 1.23 -0.82
CA HIS A 12 16.78 0.78 -0.24
C HIS A 12 16.58 -0.73 -0.41
N GLN A 13 16.86 -1.28 -1.59
CA GLN A 13 16.74 -2.72 -1.83
C GLN A 13 17.79 -3.52 -1.04
N ALA A 14 19.04 -3.03 -0.96
CA ALA A 14 20.08 -3.67 -0.17
C ALA A 14 19.68 -3.73 1.31
N ILE A 15 19.22 -2.64 1.90
CA ILE A 15 18.73 -2.61 3.28
C ILE A 15 17.54 -3.57 3.45
N SER A 16 16.53 -3.50 2.57
CA SER A 16 15.31 -4.30 2.67
C SER A 16 15.57 -5.81 2.65
N PHE A 17 16.56 -6.27 1.90
CA PHE A 17 16.80 -7.71 1.75
C PHE A 17 17.99 -8.24 2.56
N PHE A 18 18.91 -7.38 2.98
CA PHE A 18 20.12 -7.81 3.67
C PHE A 18 20.21 -7.35 5.13
N SER A 19 19.48 -6.30 5.52
CA SER A 19 19.49 -5.88 6.92
C SER A 19 18.71 -6.85 7.81
N PRO A 20 19.25 -7.26 8.95
CA PRO A 20 18.51 -8.01 9.96
C PRO A 20 17.37 -7.22 10.60
N MET A 21 17.44 -5.88 10.58
CA MET A 21 16.38 -5.00 11.10
C MET A 21 15.07 -5.08 10.27
N MET A 22 15.14 -5.58 9.03
CA MET A 22 13.99 -5.78 8.14
C MET A 22 13.48 -7.23 8.21
N SER A 23 13.53 -7.82 9.38
CA SER A 23 13.03 -9.17 9.62
C SER A 23 11.49 -9.20 9.60
N VAL A 24 10.96 -10.34 9.18
CA VAL A 24 9.54 -10.65 9.34
C VAL A 24 9.36 -11.25 10.73
N PRO A 25 8.47 -10.73 11.58
CA PRO A 25 8.25 -11.27 12.92
C PRO A 25 7.66 -12.70 12.86
N GLU A 26 7.95 -13.51 13.87
CA GLU A 26 7.36 -14.83 14.03
C GLU A 26 5.92 -14.69 14.50
N THR A 27 4.97 -14.88 13.58
CA THR A 27 3.53 -14.72 13.82
C THR A 27 2.74 -15.28 12.64
N PRO A 28 1.51 -15.77 12.83
CA PRO A 28 0.68 -16.23 11.72
C PRO A 28 0.17 -15.08 10.83
N ALA A 29 0.17 -13.84 11.31
CA ALA A 29 -0.36 -12.68 10.58
C ALA A 29 0.55 -11.47 10.66
N VAL A 30 0.81 -10.82 9.52
CA VAL A 30 1.60 -9.59 9.46
C VAL A 30 0.85 -8.46 8.75
N PHE A 31 1.02 -7.25 9.27
CA PHE A 31 0.69 -6.03 8.56
C PHE A 31 1.90 -5.57 7.74
N TRP A 32 1.74 -5.53 6.43
CA TRP A 32 2.74 -5.11 5.45
C TRP A 32 2.34 -3.75 4.85
N PRO A 33 2.75 -2.64 5.46
CA PRO A 33 2.29 -1.29 5.06
C PRO A 33 2.81 -0.87 3.67
N GLY A 34 3.94 -1.43 3.26
CA GLY A 34 4.67 -0.97 2.07
C GLY A 34 5.53 0.25 2.35
N CYS A 35 6.51 0.48 1.47
CA CYS A 35 7.54 1.51 1.65
C CYS A 35 6.98 2.92 1.82
N ALA A 36 5.91 3.27 1.09
CA ALA A 36 5.33 4.61 1.16
C ALA A 36 4.74 4.89 2.55
N LEU A 37 3.94 3.97 3.09
CA LEU A 37 3.29 4.17 4.38
C LEU A 37 4.30 4.13 5.54
N LEU A 38 5.37 3.34 5.42
CA LEU A 38 6.46 3.31 6.42
C LEU A 38 7.19 4.66 6.56
N ASN A 39 7.16 5.50 5.53
CA ASN A 39 7.79 6.84 5.54
C ASN A 39 6.82 7.96 5.95
N LEU A 40 5.57 7.63 6.27
CA LEU A 40 4.62 8.57 6.84
C LEU A 40 4.71 8.62 8.36
N ASP A 41 3.79 9.36 8.98
CA ASP A 41 3.70 9.48 10.44
C ASP A 41 3.53 8.09 11.09
N PRO A 42 4.41 7.71 12.03
CA PRO A 42 4.32 6.45 12.77
C PRO A 42 2.99 6.25 13.50
N SER A 43 2.31 7.33 13.88
CA SER A 43 1.00 7.26 14.53
C SER A 43 -0.05 6.61 13.64
N ILE A 44 0.02 6.81 12.32
CA ILE A 44 -0.87 6.18 11.34
C ILE A 44 -0.65 4.66 11.32
N LEU A 45 0.61 4.23 11.33
CA LEU A 45 0.95 2.80 11.38
C LEU A 45 0.43 2.14 12.65
N LYS A 46 0.68 2.78 13.80
CA LYS A 46 0.22 2.30 15.10
C LYS A 46 -1.31 2.17 15.12
N LYS A 47 -2.02 3.22 14.74
CA LYS A 47 -3.49 3.22 14.70
C LYS A 47 -4.04 2.16 13.74
N THR A 48 -3.45 2.01 12.56
CA THR A 48 -3.85 0.99 11.60
C THR A 48 -3.67 -0.41 12.19
N LEU A 49 -2.54 -0.67 12.84
CA LEU A 49 -2.26 -1.95 13.48
C LEU A 49 -3.25 -2.25 14.62
N GLU A 50 -3.57 -1.26 15.45
CA GLU A 50 -4.57 -1.38 16.52
C GLU A 50 -5.97 -1.73 15.98
N ILE A 51 -6.37 -1.17 14.86
CA ILE A 51 -7.65 -1.48 14.23
C ILE A 51 -7.63 -2.89 13.64
N LEU A 52 -6.56 -3.25 12.95
CA LEU A 52 -6.41 -4.61 12.40
C LEU A 52 -6.38 -5.68 13.50
N ALA A 53 -5.79 -5.38 14.66
CA ALA A 53 -5.73 -6.29 15.79
C ALA A 53 -7.11 -6.62 16.40
N ARG A 54 -8.17 -5.87 16.08
CA ARG A 54 -9.56 -6.20 16.50
C ARG A 54 -10.07 -7.48 15.84
N THR A 55 -9.60 -7.77 14.63
CA THR A 55 -9.97 -8.98 13.86
C THR A 55 -8.85 -10.00 13.80
N GLU A 56 -7.63 -9.59 14.00
CA GLU A 56 -6.42 -10.41 13.94
C GLU A 56 -5.50 -10.11 15.13
N PRO A 57 -5.80 -10.65 16.34
CA PRO A 57 -5.10 -10.28 17.56
C PRO A 57 -3.58 -10.53 17.55
N GLU A 58 -3.12 -11.52 16.76
CA GLU A 58 -1.71 -11.88 16.65
C GLU A 58 -0.98 -11.09 15.56
N ILE A 59 -1.64 -10.11 14.91
CA ILE A 59 -1.02 -9.34 13.83
C ILE A 59 0.17 -8.53 14.34
N ARG A 60 1.27 -8.56 13.59
CA ARG A 60 2.47 -7.76 13.87
C ARG A 60 2.92 -6.99 12.66
N LEU A 61 3.60 -5.87 12.89
CA LEU A 61 4.16 -5.06 11.82
C LEU A 61 5.35 -5.76 11.18
N ALA A 62 5.32 -5.92 9.85
CA ALA A 62 6.46 -6.37 9.06
C ALA A 62 7.01 -5.20 8.24
N ALA A 63 8.19 -4.74 8.58
CA ALA A 63 8.89 -3.68 7.85
C ALA A 63 9.75 -4.33 6.75
N GLY A 64 9.24 -4.41 5.53
CA GLY A 64 9.96 -5.01 4.42
C GLY A 64 9.55 -4.45 3.06
N CYS A 65 10.35 -4.74 2.05
CA CYS A 65 10.02 -4.43 0.66
C CYS A 65 9.43 -5.66 -0.03
N CYS A 66 8.36 -5.48 -0.79
CA CYS A 66 7.76 -6.55 -1.60
C CYS A 66 8.63 -6.98 -2.81
N GLY A 67 9.70 -6.25 -3.10
CA GLY A 67 10.62 -6.52 -4.21
C GLY A 67 10.22 -5.89 -5.54
N GLN A 68 9.11 -5.17 -5.62
CA GLN A 68 8.68 -4.55 -6.88
C GLN A 68 9.72 -3.63 -7.52
N PRO A 69 10.45 -2.75 -6.78
CA PRO A 69 11.52 -1.97 -7.37
C PRO A 69 12.61 -2.84 -8.03
N SER A 70 12.99 -3.94 -7.39
CA SER A 70 13.99 -4.85 -7.97
C SER A 70 13.47 -5.56 -9.21
N PHE A 71 12.20 -5.89 -9.26
CA PHE A 71 11.58 -6.49 -10.45
C PHE A 71 11.75 -5.63 -11.70
N PHE A 72 11.70 -4.30 -11.56
CA PHE A 72 11.81 -3.38 -12.70
C PHE A 72 13.21 -2.80 -12.92
N LEU A 73 13.95 -2.51 -11.84
CA LEU A 73 15.25 -1.83 -11.94
C LEU A 73 16.45 -2.78 -11.87
N PHE A 74 16.26 -3.93 -11.25
CA PHE A 74 17.33 -4.89 -10.98
C PHE A 74 16.84 -6.32 -11.27
N SER A 75 16.28 -6.52 -12.46
CA SER A 75 15.62 -7.78 -12.86
C SER A 75 16.48 -9.03 -12.66
N GLU A 76 17.79 -8.92 -12.92
CA GLU A 76 18.75 -10.02 -12.72
C GLU A 76 18.89 -10.42 -11.24
N LYS A 77 18.76 -9.45 -10.30
CA LYS A 77 18.86 -9.70 -8.86
C LYS A 77 17.51 -10.09 -8.23
N TYR A 78 16.42 -9.83 -8.93
CA TYR A 78 15.08 -10.06 -8.40
C TYR A 78 14.81 -11.50 -7.97
N PRO A 79 15.19 -12.55 -8.71
CA PRO A 79 14.97 -13.94 -8.29
C PRO A 79 15.62 -14.26 -6.93
N ALA A 80 16.85 -13.77 -6.71
CA ALA A 80 17.54 -13.96 -5.43
C ALA A 80 16.82 -13.23 -4.28
N TYR A 81 16.35 -12.00 -4.51
CA TYR A 81 15.57 -11.24 -3.53
C TYR A 81 14.23 -11.93 -3.22
N ARG A 82 13.54 -12.42 -4.24
CA ARG A 82 12.29 -13.15 -4.10
C ARG A 82 12.48 -14.42 -3.24
N LYS A 83 13.49 -15.23 -3.56
CA LYS A 83 13.83 -16.44 -2.80
C LYS A 83 14.16 -16.13 -1.34
N LYS A 84 14.87 -15.03 -1.07
CA LYS A 84 15.19 -14.60 0.29
C LYS A 84 13.94 -14.15 1.07
N LEU A 85 13.03 -13.44 0.43
CA LEU A 85 11.75 -13.05 1.02
C LEU A 85 10.89 -14.28 1.35
N GLU A 86 10.79 -15.23 0.42
CA GLU A 86 10.07 -16.48 0.61
C GLU A 86 10.63 -17.29 1.78
N HIS A 87 11.95 -17.38 1.88
CA HIS A 87 12.60 -18.04 3.01
C HIS A 87 12.25 -17.37 4.34
N ARG A 88 12.29 -16.03 4.42
CA ARG A 88 11.93 -15.29 5.62
C ARG A 88 10.46 -15.52 6.03
N LEU A 89 9.54 -15.44 5.07
CA LEU A 89 8.12 -15.66 5.31
C LEU A 89 7.83 -17.09 5.80
N LYS A 90 8.44 -18.09 5.19
CA LYS A 90 8.33 -19.50 5.61
C LYS A 90 8.88 -19.72 7.02
N LYS A 91 10.08 -19.17 7.30
CA LYS A 91 10.73 -19.28 8.62
C LYS A 91 9.88 -18.65 9.73
N SER A 92 9.23 -17.52 9.43
CA SER A 92 8.39 -16.79 10.40
C SER A 92 7.00 -17.39 10.61
N GLY A 93 6.61 -18.44 9.88
CA GLY A 93 5.32 -19.09 10.03
C GLY A 93 4.12 -18.26 9.58
N VAL A 94 4.34 -17.22 8.77
CA VAL A 94 3.28 -16.31 8.28
C VAL A 94 2.31 -17.05 7.38
N LYS A 95 1.02 -16.91 7.67
CA LYS A 95 -0.10 -17.47 6.89
C LYS A 95 -0.94 -16.38 6.22
N ARG A 96 -0.97 -15.17 6.79
CA ARG A 96 -1.75 -14.03 6.30
C ARG A 96 -0.89 -12.77 6.25
N ILE A 97 -0.97 -12.05 5.13
CA ILE A 97 -0.31 -10.75 4.93
C ILE A 97 -1.37 -9.70 4.65
N TYR A 98 -1.53 -8.74 5.53
CA TYR A 98 -2.42 -7.58 5.38
C TYR A 98 -1.64 -6.43 4.75
N THR A 99 -2.02 -5.99 3.55
CA THR A 99 -1.26 -5.01 2.77
C THR A 99 -1.99 -3.68 2.64
N ALA A 100 -1.28 -2.56 2.85
CA ALA A 100 -1.80 -1.22 2.58
C ALA A 100 -1.46 -0.71 1.16
N CYS A 101 -0.49 -1.30 0.50
CA CYS A 101 -0.05 -0.87 -0.82
C CYS A 101 -0.56 -1.82 -1.92
N PRO A 102 -1.35 -1.34 -2.90
CA PRO A 102 -1.86 -2.16 -3.99
C PRO A 102 -0.76 -2.85 -4.81
N ASN A 103 0.39 -2.22 -4.94
CA ASN A 103 1.54 -2.83 -5.59
C ASN A 103 2.11 -4.00 -4.78
N CYS A 104 2.17 -3.86 -3.44
CA CYS A 104 2.57 -4.96 -2.56
C CYS A 104 1.56 -6.11 -2.63
N THR A 105 0.26 -5.82 -2.64
CA THR A 105 -0.79 -6.83 -2.80
C THR A 105 -0.53 -7.69 -4.03
N ARG A 106 -0.35 -7.03 -5.18
CA ARG A 106 -0.08 -7.72 -6.45
C ARG A 106 1.24 -8.49 -6.43
N GLN A 107 2.31 -7.88 -5.90
CA GLN A 107 3.66 -8.47 -5.92
C GLN A 107 3.79 -9.65 -4.97
N LEU A 108 3.05 -9.66 -3.86
CA LEU A 108 3.06 -10.73 -2.87
C LEU A 108 2.00 -11.81 -3.15
N HIS A 109 1.07 -11.56 -4.07
CA HIS A 109 0.04 -12.53 -4.43
C HIS A 109 0.68 -13.89 -4.82
N GLY A 110 0.16 -14.97 -4.25
CA GLY A 110 0.65 -16.33 -4.49
C GLY A 110 1.99 -16.67 -3.85
N ILE A 111 2.60 -15.76 -3.05
CA ILE A 111 3.89 -16.04 -2.40
C ILE A 111 3.73 -17.14 -1.36
N CYS A 112 4.44 -18.25 -1.51
CA CYS A 112 4.47 -19.37 -0.56
C CYS A 112 3.10 -19.95 -0.16
N GLY A 113 2.05 -19.73 -0.95
CA GLY A 113 0.67 -20.11 -0.60
C GLY A 113 0.06 -19.24 0.52
N ILE A 114 0.69 -18.13 0.89
CA ILE A 114 0.21 -17.21 1.91
C ILE A 114 -0.97 -16.39 1.37
N GLN A 115 -2.00 -16.22 2.21
CA GLN A 115 -3.13 -15.37 1.89
C GLN A 115 -2.72 -13.89 1.99
N VAL A 116 -2.88 -13.13 0.90
CA VAL A 116 -2.59 -11.69 0.85
C VAL A 116 -3.90 -10.92 0.80
N ILE A 117 -4.13 -10.08 1.80
CA ILE A 117 -5.40 -9.39 2.06
C ILE A 117 -5.16 -7.88 2.00
N PRO A 118 -5.80 -7.13 1.08
CA PRO A 118 -5.81 -5.68 1.13
C PRO A 118 -6.50 -5.18 2.40
N ILE A 119 -5.88 -4.24 3.14
CA ILE A 119 -6.47 -3.76 4.40
C ILE A 119 -7.80 -3.03 4.23
N TRP A 120 -8.10 -2.49 3.05
CA TRP A 120 -9.32 -1.71 2.79
C TRP A 120 -10.58 -2.50 3.10
N SER A 121 -10.64 -3.77 2.71
CA SER A 121 -11.78 -4.64 2.97
C SER A 121 -11.98 -4.90 4.46
N VAL A 122 -10.90 -5.06 5.21
CA VAL A 122 -10.96 -5.26 6.66
C VAL A 122 -11.37 -3.96 7.36
N LEU A 123 -10.71 -2.85 7.00
CA LEU A 123 -10.99 -1.55 7.61
C LEU A 123 -12.44 -1.10 7.35
N ALA A 124 -12.97 -1.33 6.14
CA ALA A 124 -14.35 -0.97 5.82
C ALA A 124 -15.39 -1.73 6.65
N GLY A 125 -15.04 -2.94 7.12
CA GLY A 125 -15.90 -3.72 7.99
C GLY A 125 -15.69 -3.49 9.50
N THR A 126 -14.55 -2.91 9.90
CA THR A 126 -14.17 -2.78 11.32
C THR A 126 -14.06 -1.35 11.83
N MET A 127 -13.80 -0.38 10.94
CA MET A 127 -13.67 1.02 11.32
C MET A 127 -15.02 1.66 11.58
N THR A 128 -15.05 2.50 12.59
CA THR A 128 -16.15 3.38 12.91
C THR A 128 -15.76 4.84 12.66
N ARG A 129 -16.74 5.76 12.64
CA ARG A 129 -16.46 7.18 12.53
C ARG A 129 -15.56 7.70 13.67
N LYS A 130 -15.68 7.13 14.87
CA LYS A 130 -14.82 7.46 16.01
C LYS A 130 -13.34 7.13 15.78
N ASP A 131 -13.05 6.13 14.98
CA ASP A 131 -11.66 5.76 14.64
C ASP A 131 -10.98 6.79 13.73
N LEU A 132 -11.76 7.54 12.95
CA LEU A 132 -11.27 8.56 12.02
C LEU A 132 -11.05 9.91 12.72
N CYS A 133 -11.85 10.18 13.76
CA CYS A 133 -11.78 11.41 14.54
C CYS A 133 -10.99 11.09 15.80
N GLY A 134 -9.89 11.75 16.06
CA GLY A 134 -9.13 11.52 17.29
C GLY A 134 -9.99 11.67 18.55
N PRO A 135 -9.57 11.12 19.71
CA PRO A 135 -10.34 11.18 20.94
C PRO A 135 -10.66 12.64 21.30
N GLY A 136 -11.95 12.91 21.57
CA GLY A 136 -12.44 14.25 21.95
C GLY A 136 -12.58 15.26 20.81
N LYS A 137 -12.32 14.88 19.56
CA LYS A 137 -12.55 15.76 18.41
C LYS A 137 -13.85 15.38 17.70
N ALA A 138 -14.70 16.37 17.44
CA ALA A 138 -15.83 16.18 16.52
C ALA A 138 -15.29 15.81 15.12
N CYS A 139 -15.89 14.81 14.50
CA CYS A 139 -15.62 14.54 13.10
C CYS A 139 -16.09 15.72 12.27
N PRO A 140 -15.27 16.29 11.39
CA PRO A 140 -15.73 17.34 10.51
C PRO A 140 -16.94 16.80 9.71
N GLU A 141 -18.05 17.51 9.83
CA GLU A 141 -19.13 17.33 8.87
C GLU A 141 -18.71 18.02 7.58
N ALA A 142 -18.95 17.34 6.47
CA ALA A 142 -18.69 17.92 5.16
C ALA A 142 -19.67 19.10 4.97
N GLY A 143 -19.24 20.31 5.34
CA GLY A 143 -19.97 21.53 5.03
C GLY A 143 -19.88 21.83 3.52
N GLU A 144 -20.80 22.68 3.02
CA GLU A 144 -20.82 23.10 1.59
C GLU A 144 -19.50 23.75 1.13
N THR A 145 -18.69 24.27 2.06
CA THR A 145 -17.38 24.89 1.81
C THR A 145 -16.20 23.92 1.90
N ALA A 146 -16.45 22.62 2.17
CA ALA A 146 -15.37 21.64 2.27
C ALA A 146 -14.67 21.47 0.90
N PRO A 147 -13.33 21.36 0.88
CA PRO A 147 -12.60 21.15 -0.35
C PRO A 147 -13.07 19.86 -1.02
N ARG A 148 -13.30 19.90 -2.32
CA ARG A 148 -13.68 18.74 -3.12
C ARG A 148 -12.43 17.95 -3.48
N PHE A 149 -12.44 16.65 -3.25
CA PHE A 149 -11.35 15.74 -3.60
C PHE A 149 -11.75 14.86 -4.78
N ILE A 150 -10.81 14.64 -5.69
CA ILE A 150 -10.98 13.64 -6.75
C ILE A 150 -10.27 12.38 -6.29
N TRP A 151 -10.99 11.26 -6.25
CA TRP A 151 -10.40 9.97 -5.92
C TRP A 151 -9.87 9.29 -7.19
N HIS A 152 -8.64 8.82 -7.12
CA HIS A 152 -8.02 8.04 -8.19
C HIS A 152 -7.79 6.59 -7.77
N ASP A 153 -8.46 5.66 -8.43
CA ASP A 153 -8.21 4.24 -8.22
C ASP A 153 -6.82 3.85 -8.73
N PRO A 154 -5.96 3.24 -7.90
CA PRO A 154 -4.65 2.78 -8.34
C PRO A 154 -4.78 1.71 -9.43
N CYS A 155 -4.00 1.80 -10.50
CA CYS A 155 -4.08 0.84 -11.61
C CYS A 155 -3.88 -0.65 -11.22
N PRO A 156 -3.18 -1.03 -10.15
CA PRO A 156 -3.13 -2.41 -9.69
C PRO A 156 -4.47 -2.95 -9.16
N THR A 157 -5.41 -2.07 -8.76
CA THR A 157 -6.74 -2.46 -8.27
C THR A 157 -7.81 -2.43 -9.36
N ARG A 158 -7.44 -2.25 -10.63
CA ARG A 158 -8.38 -2.13 -11.76
C ARG A 158 -9.42 -3.25 -11.80
N ASN A 159 -9.03 -4.47 -11.48
CA ASN A 159 -9.87 -5.66 -11.51
C ASN A 159 -10.28 -6.11 -10.10
N ASP A 160 -10.30 -5.19 -9.13
CA ASP A 160 -10.73 -5.42 -7.74
C ASP A 160 -11.90 -4.49 -7.37
N PRO A 161 -13.11 -4.75 -7.89
CA PRO A 161 -14.28 -3.91 -7.60
C PRO A 161 -14.64 -3.91 -6.12
N ALA A 162 -14.43 -5.01 -5.41
CA ALA A 162 -14.69 -5.10 -3.97
C ALA A 162 -13.75 -4.18 -3.17
N GLY A 163 -12.46 -4.17 -3.47
CA GLY A 163 -11.48 -3.26 -2.86
C GLY A 163 -11.79 -1.79 -3.17
N GLN A 164 -12.19 -1.49 -4.40
CA GLN A 164 -12.60 -0.13 -4.80
C GLN A 164 -13.84 0.34 -4.01
N GLN A 165 -14.84 -0.52 -3.83
CA GLN A 165 -16.05 -0.23 -3.05
C GLN A 165 -15.72 -0.04 -1.56
N ALA A 166 -14.83 -0.87 -1.01
CA ALA A 166 -14.36 -0.75 0.38
C ALA A 166 -13.70 0.61 0.64
N VAL A 167 -12.83 1.07 -0.27
CA VAL A 167 -12.22 2.40 -0.16
C VAL A 167 -13.28 3.50 -0.20
N ARG A 168 -14.26 3.42 -1.08
CA ARG A 168 -15.36 4.40 -1.16
C ARG A 168 -16.23 4.40 0.10
N ALA A 169 -16.44 3.24 0.72
CA ALA A 169 -17.11 3.15 2.01
C ALA A 169 -16.32 3.87 3.11
N LEU A 170 -14.99 3.70 3.15
CA LEU A 170 -14.11 4.40 4.10
C LEU A 170 -14.12 5.92 3.89
N LEU A 171 -14.10 6.38 2.63
CA LEU A 171 -14.18 7.79 2.29
C LEU A 171 -15.52 8.41 2.73
N ARG A 172 -16.63 7.72 2.48
CA ARG A 172 -17.95 8.15 2.99
C ARG A 172 -17.99 8.19 4.51
N LEU A 173 -17.42 7.17 5.16
CA LEU A 173 -17.33 7.12 6.63
C LEU A 173 -16.55 8.30 7.20
N SER A 174 -15.51 8.77 6.49
CA SER A 174 -14.69 9.93 6.88
C SER A 174 -15.41 11.28 6.68
N GLY A 175 -16.54 11.31 5.99
CA GLY A 175 -17.24 12.54 5.64
C GLY A 175 -16.54 13.40 4.58
N ILE A 176 -15.53 12.86 3.90
CA ILE A 176 -14.80 13.56 2.83
C ILE A 176 -15.62 13.51 1.55
N PRO A 177 -16.04 14.67 0.98
CA PRO A 177 -16.72 14.70 -0.30
C PRO A 177 -15.74 14.34 -1.42
N VAL A 178 -16.03 13.24 -2.10
CA VAL A 178 -15.18 12.72 -3.17
C VAL A 178 -15.93 12.78 -4.50
N MET A 179 -15.26 13.33 -5.51
CA MET A 179 -15.69 13.28 -6.89
C MET A 179 -15.02 12.12 -7.62
N GLU A 180 -15.80 11.39 -8.41
CA GLU A 180 -15.27 10.36 -9.28
C GLU A 180 -14.78 10.99 -10.59
N PRO A 181 -13.56 10.68 -11.05
CA PRO A 181 -13.09 11.11 -12.36
C PRO A 181 -13.76 10.29 -13.47
N GLU A 182 -13.69 10.77 -14.70
CA GLU A 182 -14.18 10.05 -15.87
C GLU A 182 -13.56 8.64 -15.99
N HIS A 183 -12.25 8.56 -15.72
CA HIS A 183 -11.51 7.32 -15.77
C HIS A 183 -11.35 6.71 -14.38
N THR A 184 -12.37 5.99 -13.92
CA THR A 184 -12.43 5.34 -12.61
C THR A 184 -12.65 3.83 -12.71
N GLY A 185 -12.40 3.10 -11.64
CA GLY A 185 -12.59 1.65 -11.55
C GLY A 185 -11.82 0.88 -12.63
N PRO A 186 -12.50 0.04 -13.43
CA PRO A 186 -11.87 -0.74 -14.50
C PRO A 186 -11.22 0.13 -15.58
N ARG A 187 -11.69 1.37 -15.76
CA ARG A 187 -11.16 2.33 -16.74
C ARG A 187 -10.08 3.24 -16.18
N THR A 188 -9.65 3.03 -14.93
CA THR A 188 -8.63 3.89 -14.31
C THR A 188 -7.36 3.99 -15.15
N LEU A 189 -6.84 5.20 -15.30
CA LEU A 189 -5.58 5.47 -16.00
C LEU A 189 -4.39 5.30 -15.05
N CYS A 190 -3.22 5.05 -15.63
CA CYS A 190 -1.99 4.96 -14.85
C CYS A 190 -1.60 6.34 -14.29
N CYS A 191 -1.23 6.40 -13.00
CA CYS A 191 -0.75 7.63 -12.37
C CYS A 191 0.65 8.08 -12.80
N GLY A 192 1.30 7.36 -13.70
CA GLY A 192 2.66 7.67 -14.13
C GLY A 192 3.74 7.30 -13.12
N ASN A 193 3.38 6.71 -11.98
CA ASN A 193 4.37 6.30 -10.96
C ASN A 193 4.73 4.80 -11.04
N PHE A 194 4.05 4.05 -11.89
CA PHE A 194 4.35 2.64 -12.07
C PHE A 194 5.75 2.43 -12.66
N HIS A 195 6.43 1.38 -12.29
CA HIS A 195 7.80 1.07 -12.70
C HIS A 195 8.84 2.16 -12.35
N MET A 196 8.60 2.93 -11.30
CA MET A 196 9.47 4.06 -10.93
C MET A 196 9.59 5.14 -12.03
N LEU A 197 8.60 5.23 -12.89
CA LEU A 197 8.62 6.13 -14.06
C LEU A 197 8.85 7.60 -13.68
N HIS A 198 8.30 8.03 -12.53
CA HIS A 198 8.52 9.40 -12.04
C HIS A 198 10.00 9.72 -11.77
N THR A 199 10.81 8.71 -11.47
CA THR A 199 12.26 8.86 -11.22
C THR A 199 13.06 8.71 -12.51
N LEU A 200 12.65 7.78 -13.38
CA LEU A 200 13.38 7.44 -14.60
C LEU A 200 13.05 8.42 -15.76
N GLU A 201 11.77 8.78 -15.91
CA GLU A 201 11.25 9.63 -16.99
C GLU A 201 10.20 10.61 -16.42
N PRO A 202 10.62 11.64 -15.66
CA PRO A 202 9.71 12.54 -14.93
C PRO A 202 8.71 13.28 -15.84
N GLU A 203 9.13 13.70 -17.03
CA GLU A 203 8.25 14.36 -18.00
C GLU A 203 7.15 13.44 -18.52
N LYS A 204 7.50 12.19 -18.84
CA LYS A 204 6.51 11.17 -19.27
C LYS A 204 5.53 10.87 -18.15
N SER A 205 6.02 10.74 -16.94
CA SER A 205 5.19 10.58 -15.74
C SER A 205 4.23 11.77 -15.56
N ALA A 206 4.70 13.00 -15.75
CA ALA A 206 3.88 14.22 -15.67
C ALA A 206 2.78 14.24 -16.75
N ARG A 207 3.10 13.91 -18.01
CA ARG A 207 2.12 13.79 -19.10
C ARG A 207 1.06 12.73 -18.80
N MET A 208 1.44 11.59 -18.21
CA MET A 208 0.48 10.55 -17.84
C MET A 208 -0.44 11.01 -16.69
N ARG A 209 0.07 11.80 -15.74
CA ARG A 209 -0.77 12.39 -14.69
C ARG A 209 -1.79 13.39 -15.24
N ALA A 210 -1.36 14.25 -16.14
CA ALA A 210 -2.24 15.27 -16.73
C ALA A 210 -3.45 14.72 -17.50
N ARG A 211 -3.37 13.49 -18.00
CA ARG A 211 -4.49 12.82 -18.71
C ARG A 211 -5.62 12.36 -17.79
N ARG A 212 -5.48 12.51 -16.48
CA ARG A 212 -6.47 12.01 -15.50
C ARG A 212 -7.37 13.12 -14.97
N LEU A 213 -6.97 14.34 -15.18
CA LEU A 213 -7.68 15.56 -14.79
C LEU A 213 -8.45 16.11 -16.00
#